data_9a76f20e7ffee05ff92381623a10e492
#
_entry.id   9a76f20e7ffee05ff92381623a10e492
#
_cell.length_a   1.000
_cell.length_b   1.000
_cell.length_c   1.000
_cell.angle_alpha   90.00
_cell.angle_beta   90.00
_cell.angle_gamma   90.00
#
_symmetry.space_group_name_H-M   'P 1'
#
loop_
_entity.id
_entity.type
_entity.pdbx_description
1 polymer ?
#
loop_
_entity_poly.entity_id
_entity_poly.type
_entity_poly.pdbx_seq_one_letter_code
_entity_poly.pdbx_strand_id
1 'polypeptide(L)'
;VFTIISLVGCNATKPVIVTAKKAPLKQKTEILRATKKTNVVRATSTKSGLSTPAKSQKGKQETEAIVSTSKTFVTNDVIKIYIYQFKDIAMGNMKSYGIPASIILAQGILESGAGRGDLAKNSNNHFGIKCHAGWTGESVKHDDDAAQECFRKYDNPSESYKDHALFLTGRSRYSKLFEYSKGDYKAWAKGLRAAGYATDPKYPDKLISYIERYNLHEYDNQVLDVNYVPNEIQIVEELRIESRNIVSNSLALYEVQKGDTLYSISKKFELRVEDLKQKNNLSDNTLSIGQ
;
A
#
# COMPACT_ATOMS: atom_id res chain seq x y z
N VAL A 1 -25.14 57.17 -34.36
CA VAL A 1 -23.88 56.39 -34.30
C VAL A 1 -24.23 54.97 -34.36
N PHE A 2 -24.06 54.31 -35.55
CA PHE A 2 -24.28 52.89 -35.81
C PHE A 2 -22.96 52.18 -35.69
N THR A 3 -22.87 51.17 -34.79
CA THR A 3 -21.70 50.31 -34.68
C THR A 3 -22.01 49.00 -35.38
N ILE A 4 -21.24 48.67 -36.41
CA ILE A 4 -21.31 47.42 -37.19
C ILE A 4 -20.47 46.38 -36.45
N ILE A 5 -21.09 45.25 -36.07
CA ILE A 5 -20.40 44.07 -35.53
C ILE A 5 -20.15 43.10 -36.68
N SER A 6 -18.88 42.89 -36.99
CA SER A 6 -18.43 41.88 -37.99
C SER A 6 -18.31 40.52 -37.32
N LEU A 7 -19.08 39.54 -37.82
CA LEU A 7 -18.98 38.14 -37.49
C LEU A 7 -17.86 37.49 -38.31
N VAL A 8 -16.82 36.98 -37.64
CA VAL A 8 -15.79 36.15 -38.23
C VAL A 8 -16.19 34.69 -38.06
N GLY A 9 -16.46 34.03 -39.20
CA GLY A 9 -16.81 32.61 -39.23
C GLY A 9 -15.59 31.74 -39.06
N CYS A 10 -15.65 30.76 -38.12
CA CYS A 10 -14.67 29.70 -37.99
C CYS A 10 -14.99 28.57 -38.94
N ASN A 11 -14.09 28.28 -39.88
CA ASN A 11 -14.10 27.08 -40.73
C ASN A 11 -13.70 25.85 -39.92
N ALA A 12 -14.63 24.91 -39.77
CA ALA A 12 -14.37 23.57 -39.20
C ALA A 12 -13.86 22.65 -40.30
N THR A 13 -12.62 22.26 -40.26
CA THR A 13 -12.04 21.16 -41.06
C THR A 13 -12.40 19.81 -40.47
N LYS A 14 -13.06 18.96 -41.24
CA LYS A 14 -13.44 17.59 -40.92
C LYS A 14 -12.19 16.68 -40.91
N PRO A 15 -12.04 15.72 -39.96
CA PRO A 15 -10.96 14.76 -40.00
C PRO A 15 -11.22 13.70 -41.07
N VAL A 16 -10.18 13.37 -41.83
CA VAL A 16 -10.15 12.30 -42.84
C VAL A 16 -10.00 10.96 -42.13
N ILE A 17 -10.96 10.05 -42.35
CA ILE A 17 -10.89 8.67 -41.87
C ILE A 17 -10.10 7.85 -42.87
N VAL A 18 -8.91 7.34 -42.47
CA VAL A 18 -8.14 6.36 -43.25
C VAL A 18 -8.44 4.97 -42.72
N THR A 19 -9.14 4.17 -43.52
CA THR A 19 -9.37 2.75 -43.25
C THR A 19 -8.19 1.93 -43.75
N ALA A 20 -7.45 1.29 -42.83
CA ALA A 20 -6.44 0.30 -43.20
C ALA A 20 -7.03 -1.11 -43.22
N LYS A 21 -6.80 -1.79 -44.34
CA LYS A 21 -7.29 -3.14 -44.69
C LYS A 21 -6.64 -4.20 -43.80
N LYS A 22 -7.49 -5.13 -43.37
CA LYS A 22 -7.21 -6.40 -42.74
C LYS A 22 -6.51 -7.37 -43.70
N ALA A 23 -5.44 -8.01 -43.29
CA ALA A 23 -4.92 -9.21 -43.96
C ALA A 23 -4.76 -10.34 -42.93
N PRO A 24 -5.09 -11.59 -43.28
CA PRO A 24 -5.13 -12.71 -42.34
C PRO A 24 -3.84 -13.52 -42.39
N LEU A 25 -3.36 -13.97 -41.23
CA LEU A 25 -2.40 -15.07 -41.20
C LEU A 25 -2.85 -16.12 -40.16
N LYS A 26 -3.28 -17.23 -40.73
CA LYS A 26 -3.37 -18.53 -40.06
C LYS A 26 -1.97 -19.11 -39.99
N GLN A 27 -1.56 -19.55 -38.80
CA GLN A 27 -0.70 -20.72 -38.70
C GLN A 27 -1.05 -21.52 -37.47
N LYS A 28 -1.46 -22.73 -37.76
CA LYS A 28 -1.75 -23.88 -36.94
C LYS A 28 -0.42 -24.60 -36.75
N THR A 29 -0.03 -24.90 -35.52
CA THR A 29 0.98 -25.94 -35.29
C THR A 29 0.55 -26.79 -34.11
N GLU A 30 0.48 -28.05 -34.40
CA GLU A 30 0.07 -29.18 -33.57
C GLU A 30 1.14 -29.56 -32.54
N ILE A 31 0.66 -29.92 -31.38
CA ILE A 31 0.85 -31.14 -30.58
C ILE A 31 2.27 -31.73 -30.52
N LEU A 32 2.76 -31.83 -29.26
CA LEU A 32 3.33 -33.10 -28.81
C LEU A 32 3.09 -33.29 -27.31
N ARG A 33 2.27 -34.29 -27.05
CA ARG A 33 2.03 -34.93 -25.76
C ARG A 33 3.29 -35.73 -25.38
N ALA A 34 3.83 -35.53 -24.22
CA ALA A 34 4.70 -36.49 -23.59
C ALA A 34 4.25 -36.75 -22.14
N THR A 35 3.59 -37.88 -22.00
CA THR A 35 3.34 -38.54 -20.73
C THR A 35 4.64 -39.12 -20.17
N LYS A 36 4.97 -38.87 -18.89
CA LYS A 36 5.83 -39.74 -18.13
C LYS A 36 5.32 -39.92 -16.70
N LYS A 37 4.82 -41.12 -16.46
CA LYS A 37 4.57 -41.73 -15.13
C LYS A 37 5.90 -42.09 -14.46
N THR A 38 5.93 -42.00 -13.18
CA THR A 38 6.59 -42.89 -12.19
C THR A 38 6.92 -42.06 -10.95
N ASN A 39 6.87 -42.46 -9.71
CA ASN A 39 6.44 -43.62 -8.96
C ASN A 39 6.27 -43.21 -7.50
N VAL A 40 5.32 -43.81 -6.87
CA VAL A 40 5.06 -43.79 -5.42
C VAL A 40 6.25 -44.44 -4.69
N VAL A 41 6.76 -43.82 -3.62
CA VAL A 41 7.41 -44.51 -2.52
C VAL A 41 6.80 -44.02 -1.21
N ARG A 42 6.18 -44.98 -0.56
CA ARG A 42 5.57 -44.94 0.77
C ARG A 42 6.64 -45.38 1.78
N ALA A 43 6.87 -44.63 2.81
CA ALA A 43 7.55 -45.10 4.01
C ALA A 43 6.83 -44.63 5.27
N THR A 44 6.49 -45.57 6.07
CA THR A 44 5.69 -45.56 7.30
C THR A 44 6.55 -45.30 8.54
N SER A 45 5.89 -44.65 9.54
CA SER A 45 6.02 -44.79 11.00
C SER A 45 7.37 -44.52 11.69
N THR A 46 7.38 -43.80 12.79
CA THR A 46 7.08 -44.32 14.15
C THR A 46 6.92 -43.21 15.19
N LYS A 47 6.13 -43.51 16.20
CA LYS A 47 5.77 -42.76 17.42
C LYS A 47 6.94 -42.65 18.42
N SER A 48 6.86 -41.60 19.22
CA SER A 48 7.00 -41.48 20.70
C SER A 48 7.72 -40.19 21.06
N GLY A 49 7.41 -39.37 22.06
CA GLY A 49 6.74 -39.56 23.31
C GLY A 49 6.64 -38.22 24.02
N LEU A 50 5.64 -38.10 24.76
CA LEU A 50 5.23 -37.31 25.91
C LEU A 50 6.35 -36.59 26.73
N SER A 51 6.21 -35.25 26.99
CA SER A 51 6.32 -34.69 28.33
C SER A 51 6.01 -33.18 28.33
N THR A 52 4.92 -32.78 28.98
CA THR A 52 4.72 -31.43 29.59
C THR A 52 5.47 -31.40 30.92
N PRO A 53 5.91 -30.19 31.42
CA PRO A 53 5.01 -29.44 32.27
C PRO A 53 5.15 -27.89 32.28
N ALA A 54 4.00 -27.27 32.66
CA ALA A 54 3.81 -26.14 33.56
C ALA A 54 4.30 -24.71 33.24
N LYS A 55 3.28 -23.83 33.01
CA LYS A 55 3.01 -22.48 33.51
C LYS A 55 4.18 -21.60 33.95
N SER A 56 4.33 -20.47 33.24
CA SER A 56 4.54 -19.18 33.88
C SER A 56 3.85 -18.09 33.02
N GLN A 57 2.81 -17.50 33.58
CA GLN A 57 2.14 -16.30 33.05
C GLN A 57 3.06 -15.11 33.33
N LYS A 58 3.51 -14.43 32.29
CA LYS A 58 4.02 -13.06 32.38
C LYS A 58 3.43 -12.30 31.20
N GLY A 59 2.58 -11.33 31.51
CA GLY A 59 1.91 -10.50 30.53
C GLY A 59 2.92 -9.89 29.57
N LYS A 60 2.79 -10.26 28.31
CA LYS A 60 3.52 -9.70 27.20
C LYS A 60 2.46 -8.99 26.36
N GLN A 61 2.54 -7.68 26.30
CA GLN A 61 1.86 -6.90 25.28
C GLN A 61 2.34 -7.45 23.93
N GLU A 62 1.51 -8.24 23.30
CA GLU A 62 1.78 -8.76 21.95
C GLU A 62 1.58 -7.61 20.97
N THR A 63 2.67 -6.99 20.56
CA THR A 63 2.74 -6.27 19.31
C THR A 63 2.72 -7.30 18.20
N GLU A 64 1.53 -7.67 17.73
CA GLU A 64 1.38 -8.51 16.55
C GLU A 64 1.89 -7.72 15.34
N ALA A 65 3.11 -8.04 14.91
CA ALA A 65 3.66 -7.58 13.64
C ALA A 65 2.95 -8.34 12.51
N ILE A 66 2.10 -7.65 11.77
CA ILE A 66 1.48 -8.19 10.55
C ILE A 66 2.54 -8.16 9.45
N VAL A 67 2.95 -9.34 9.00
CA VAL A 67 3.91 -9.47 7.89
C VAL A 67 3.16 -9.14 6.60
N SER A 68 3.47 -7.97 6.02
CA SER A 68 3.11 -7.65 4.64
C SER A 68 3.97 -8.48 3.68
N THR A 69 3.59 -8.63 2.43
CA THR A 69 4.40 -9.26 1.38
C THR A 69 5.76 -8.59 1.22
N SER A 70 5.89 -7.32 1.53
CA SER A 70 7.18 -6.67 1.80
C SER A 70 7.61 -7.02 3.23
N LYS A 71 8.82 -7.53 3.42
CA LYS A 71 9.43 -7.92 4.71
C LYS A 71 9.63 -6.74 5.70
N THR A 72 8.75 -5.75 5.67
CA THR A 72 8.85 -4.52 6.44
C THR A 72 7.99 -4.63 7.70
N PHE A 73 8.59 -4.50 8.88
CA PHE A 73 7.83 -4.40 10.12
C PHE A 73 7.06 -3.08 10.16
N VAL A 74 5.74 -3.16 10.28
CA VAL A 74 4.85 -2.00 10.29
C VAL A 74 4.16 -1.92 11.64
N THR A 75 4.36 -0.80 12.36
CA THR A 75 3.66 -0.53 13.63
C THR A 75 2.27 0.02 13.38
N ASN A 76 1.39 -0.05 14.40
CA ASN A 76 0.05 0.52 14.32
C ASN A 76 0.06 2.02 13.97
N ASP A 77 1.04 2.78 14.48
CA ASP A 77 1.13 4.22 14.25
C ASP A 77 1.48 4.53 12.78
N VAL A 78 2.35 3.74 12.18
CA VAL A 78 2.68 3.87 10.76
C VAL A 78 1.45 3.64 9.89
N ILE A 79 0.61 2.66 10.25
CA ILE A 79 -0.64 2.37 9.53
C ILE A 79 -1.63 3.52 9.70
N LYS A 80 -1.82 4.06 10.92
CA LYS A 80 -2.70 5.21 11.15
C LYS A 80 -2.27 6.44 10.35
N ILE A 81 -0.96 6.74 10.33
CA ILE A 81 -0.41 7.84 9.53
C ILE A 81 -0.69 7.61 8.04
N TYR A 82 -0.49 6.40 7.54
CA TYR A 82 -0.79 6.04 6.16
C TYR A 82 -2.27 6.27 5.82
N ILE A 83 -3.18 5.80 6.67
CA ILE A 83 -4.61 5.99 6.51
C ILE A 83 -4.95 7.49 6.44
N TYR A 84 -4.43 8.27 7.39
CA TYR A 84 -4.66 9.71 7.41
C TYR A 84 -4.20 10.40 6.13
N GLN A 85 -3.04 10.03 5.60
CA GLN A 85 -2.47 10.61 4.37
C GLN A 85 -3.28 10.27 3.11
N PHE A 86 -3.89 9.08 3.06
CA PHE A 86 -4.46 8.55 1.80
C PHE A 86 -5.98 8.37 1.82
N LYS A 87 -6.66 8.60 2.94
CA LYS A 87 -8.12 8.45 3.07
C LYS A 87 -8.90 9.25 2.02
N ASP A 88 -8.49 10.50 1.80
CA ASP A 88 -9.21 11.40 0.89
C ASP A 88 -9.05 10.97 -0.57
N ILE A 89 -7.87 10.48 -0.94
CA ILE A 89 -7.61 9.92 -2.26
C ILE A 89 -8.43 8.64 -2.47
N ALA A 90 -8.49 7.77 -1.46
CA ALA A 90 -9.27 6.55 -1.52
C ALA A 90 -10.78 6.83 -1.65
N MET A 91 -11.32 7.77 -0.86
CA MET A 91 -12.70 8.22 -0.96
C MET A 91 -13.01 8.87 -2.32
N GLY A 92 -12.09 9.67 -2.85
CA GLY A 92 -12.19 10.25 -4.19
C GLY A 92 -12.25 9.17 -5.28
N ASN A 93 -11.41 8.14 -5.16
CA ASN A 93 -11.45 6.99 -6.07
C ASN A 93 -12.74 6.17 -5.93
N MET A 94 -13.26 6.00 -4.73
CA MET A 94 -14.56 5.35 -4.53
C MET A 94 -15.69 6.11 -5.22
N LYS A 95 -15.71 7.44 -5.12
CA LYS A 95 -16.68 8.29 -5.83
C LYS A 95 -16.56 8.14 -7.34
N SER A 96 -15.35 8.16 -7.86
CA SER A 96 -15.07 8.19 -9.31
C SER A 96 -15.16 6.82 -9.99
N TYR A 97 -14.75 5.77 -9.30
CA TYR A 97 -14.57 4.43 -9.88
C TYR A 97 -15.42 3.35 -9.23
N GLY A 98 -16.07 3.62 -8.11
CA GLY A 98 -16.98 2.70 -7.44
C GLY A 98 -16.31 1.58 -6.62
N ILE A 99 -15.01 1.65 -6.39
CA ILE A 99 -14.26 0.71 -5.54
C ILE A 99 -14.36 1.20 -4.10
N PRO A 100 -14.74 0.38 -3.09
CA PRO A 100 -14.80 0.82 -1.70
C PRO A 100 -13.49 1.45 -1.22
N ALA A 101 -13.57 2.61 -0.56
CA ALA A 101 -12.40 3.30 -0.01
C ALA A 101 -11.64 2.43 0.99
N SER A 102 -12.39 1.65 1.79
CA SER A 102 -11.85 0.66 2.73
C SER A 102 -10.99 -0.40 2.05
N ILE A 103 -11.42 -0.91 0.89
CA ILE A 103 -10.67 -1.87 0.08
C ILE A 103 -9.40 -1.22 -0.47
N ILE A 104 -9.50 -0.01 -1.02
CA ILE A 104 -8.33 0.70 -1.58
C ILE A 104 -7.28 0.94 -0.50
N LEU A 105 -7.69 1.41 0.69
CA LEU A 105 -6.79 1.64 1.81
C LEU A 105 -6.16 0.33 2.32
N ALA A 106 -6.96 -0.72 2.51
CA ALA A 106 -6.44 -2.01 2.98
C ALA A 106 -5.44 -2.62 2.00
N GLN A 107 -5.69 -2.54 0.69
CA GLN A 107 -4.74 -2.95 -0.34
C GLN A 107 -3.48 -2.08 -0.30
N GLY A 108 -3.61 -0.76 -0.25
CA GLY A 108 -2.46 0.12 -0.15
C GLY A 108 -1.59 -0.16 1.08
N ILE A 109 -2.18 -0.41 2.24
CA ILE A 109 -1.46 -0.82 3.47
C ILE A 109 -0.73 -2.14 3.23
N LEU A 110 -1.43 -3.15 2.71
CA LEU A 110 -0.90 -4.50 2.53
C LEU A 110 0.23 -4.54 1.49
N GLU A 111 0.00 -3.97 0.31
CA GLU A 111 0.92 -4.04 -0.84
C GLU A 111 2.17 -3.17 -0.63
N SER A 112 2.03 -2.00 -0.01
CA SER A 112 3.14 -1.06 0.19
C SER A 112 3.84 -1.19 1.56
N GLY A 113 3.36 -2.07 2.45
CA GLY A 113 3.78 -2.05 3.86
C GLY A 113 3.51 -0.68 4.49
N ALA A 114 2.29 -0.16 4.35
CA ALA A 114 1.88 1.17 4.77
C ALA A 114 2.86 2.27 4.29
N GLY A 115 3.25 2.22 3.02
CA GLY A 115 4.15 3.18 2.39
C GLY A 115 5.63 3.02 2.74
N ARG A 116 6.00 1.96 3.49
CA ARG A 116 7.39 1.72 3.92
C ARG A 116 8.18 0.84 2.96
N GLY A 117 7.52 0.15 2.03
CA GLY A 117 8.16 -0.65 0.99
C GLY A 117 8.92 0.20 -0.03
N ASP A 118 9.93 -0.38 -0.66
CA ASP A 118 10.84 0.32 -1.57
C ASP A 118 10.13 0.90 -2.80
N LEU A 119 9.16 0.17 -3.38
CA LEU A 119 8.37 0.67 -4.51
C LEU A 119 7.54 1.90 -4.13
N ALA A 120 6.93 1.92 -2.94
CA ALA A 120 6.19 3.08 -2.48
C ALA A 120 7.09 4.30 -2.22
N LYS A 121 8.26 4.10 -1.59
CA LYS A 121 9.20 5.17 -1.24
C LYS A 121 9.91 5.77 -2.46
N ASN A 122 10.37 4.90 -3.37
CA ASN A 122 11.28 5.30 -4.43
C ASN A 122 10.57 5.58 -5.75
N SER A 123 9.32 5.09 -5.90
CA SER A 123 8.57 5.21 -7.16
C SER A 123 7.10 5.58 -6.98
N ASN A 124 6.66 5.96 -5.76
CA ASN A 124 5.27 6.27 -5.44
C ASN A 124 4.27 5.15 -5.86
N ASN A 125 4.76 3.93 -6.03
CA ASN A 125 3.95 2.79 -6.46
C ASN A 125 3.46 2.00 -5.25
N HIS A 126 2.28 2.36 -4.76
CA HIS A 126 1.68 1.80 -3.55
C HIS A 126 0.99 0.45 -3.74
N PHE A 127 0.84 -0.01 -4.97
CA PHE A 127 0.09 -1.23 -5.30
C PHE A 127 0.91 -2.26 -6.08
N GLY A 128 2.22 -2.03 -6.22
CA GLY A 128 3.09 -2.95 -6.96
C GLY A 128 2.67 -3.13 -8.43
N ILE A 129 2.23 -2.06 -9.10
CA ILE A 129 1.76 -2.15 -10.48
C ILE A 129 2.95 -2.33 -11.41
N LYS A 130 3.00 -3.48 -12.07
CA LYS A 130 4.04 -3.83 -13.05
C LYS A 130 3.84 -3.11 -14.39
N CYS A 131 4.93 -2.92 -15.14
CA CYS A 131 4.84 -2.41 -16.51
C CYS A 131 4.15 -3.46 -17.39
N HIS A 132 2.92 -3.19 -17.77
CA HIS A 132 2.21 -4.01 -18.75
C HIS A 132 2.48 -3.50 -20.16
N ALA A 133 2.15 -4.31 -21.16
CA ALA A 133 2.24 -3.91 -22.58
C ALA A 133 1.50 -2.57 -22.81
N GLY A 134 2.20 -1.62 -23.45
CA GLY A 134 1.67 -0.28 -23.71
C GLY A 134 2.01 0.77 -22.63
N TRP A 135 2.72 0.42 -21.55
CA TRP A 135 3.23 1.42 -20.62
C TRP A 135 4.35 2.26 -21.24
N THR A 136 4.18 3.57 -21.24
CA THR A 136 5.13 4.55 -21.81
C THR A 136 5.68 5.52 -20.76
N GLY A 137 5.22 5.43 -19.49
CA GLY A 137 5.68 6.27 -18.39
C GLY A 137 7.02 5.80 -17.81
N GLU A 138 7.49 6.48 -16.78
CA GLU A 138 8.69 6.11 -16.05
C GLU A 138 8.53 4.75 -15.35
N SER A 139 9.64 4.05 -15.17
CA SER A 139 9.66 2.74 -14.55
C SER A 139 10.91 2.52 -13.71
N VAL A 140 10.82 1.57 -12.77
CA VAL A 140 11.93 1.09 -11.96
C VAL A 140 12.06 -0.42 -12.07
N LYS A 141 13.27 -0.93 -11.84
CA LYS A 141 13.53 -2.36 -11.69
C LYS A 141 13.46 -2.74 -10.22
N HIS A 142 12.76 -3.81 -9.91
CA HIS A 142 12.64 -4.33 -8.55
C HIS A 142 12.49 -5.85 -8.59
N ASP A 143 13.04 -6.54 -7.58
CA ASP A 143 12.94 -7.98 -7.43
C ASP A 143 11.63 -8.30 -6.70
N ASP A 144 10.77 -9.13 -7.32
CA ASP A 144 9.50 -9.59 -6.75
C ASP A 144 9.37 -11.09 -7.04
N ASP A 145 8.43 -11.54 -7.87
CA ASP A 145 8.30 -12.94 -8.30
C ASP A 145 9.49 -13.39 -9.14
N ALA A 146 10.11 -12.47 -9.87
CA ALA A 146 11.35 -12.65 -10.61
C ALA A 146 12.31 -11.48 -10.37
N ALA A 147 13.60 -11.71 -10.65
CA ALA A 147 14.61 -10.67 -10.53
C ALA A 147 14.41 -9.58 -11.61
N GLN A 148 14.60 -8.32 -11.23
CA GLN A 148 14.61 -7.16 -12.13
C GLN A 148 13.32 -6.97 -12.92
N GLU A 149 12.18 -7.28 -12.35
CA GLU A 149 10.88 -6.99 -12.96
C GLU A 149 10.65 -5.49 -13.10
N CYS A 150 9.86 -5.13 -14.10
CA CYS A 150 9.53 -3.74 -14.39
C CYS A 150 8.31 -3.29 -13.61
N PHE A 151 8.44 -2.25 -12.79
CA PHE A 151 7.35 -1.59 -12.08
C PHE A 151 7.18 -0.15 -12.54
N ARG A 152 5.94 0.32 -12.57
CA ARG A 152 5.61 1.71 -12.90
C ARG A 152 6.14 2.64 -11.83
N LYS A 153 6.65 3.81 -12.25
CA LYS A 153 7.02 4.91 -11.36
C LYS A 153 6.10 6.08 -11.62
N TYR A 154 5.68 6.75 -10.57
CA TYR A 154 4.75 7.87 -10.60
C TYR A 154 5.38 9.10 -9.96
N ASP A 155 4.94 10.29 -10.38
CA ASP A 155 5.40 11.57 -9.83
C ASP A 155 4.89 11.76 -8.39
N ASN A 156 3.71 11.22 -8.09
CA ASN A 156 3.09 11.30 -6.76
C ASN A 156 2.22 10.07 -6.47
N PRO A 157 1.93 9.80 -5.19
CA PRO A 157 1.12 8.64 -4.79
C PRO A 157 -0.29 8.61 -5.40
N SER A 158 -0.92 9.78 -5.62
CA SER A 158 -2.30 9.85 -6.15
C SER A 158 -2.42 9.20 -7.52
N GLU A 159 -1.35 9.25 -8.32
CA GLU A 159 -1.31 8.60 -9.64
C GLU A 159 -1.32 7.08 -9.52
N SER A 160 -0.59 6.51 -8.56
CA SER A 160 -0.65 5.06 -8.35
C SER A 160 -2.02 4.61 -7.84
N TYR A 161 -2.68 5.40 -7.01
CA TYR A 161 -4.06 5.16 -6.56
C TYR A 161 -5.06 5.21 -7.71
N LYS A 162 -4.93 6.20 -8.59
CA LYS A 162 -5.75 6.31 -9.80
C LYS A 162 -5.50 5.14 -10.76
N ASP A 163 -4.24 4.79 -10.97
CA ASP A 163 -3.86 3.70 -11.87
C ASP A 163 -4.33 2.34 -11.32
N HIS A 164 -4.29 2.13 -10.02
CA HIS A 164 -4.90 0.97 -9.36
C HIS A 164 -6.40 0.89 -9.63
N ALA A 165 -7.13 2.00 -9.54
CA ALA A 165 -8.54 2.03 -9.86
C ALA A 165 -8.80 1.69 -11.33
N LEU A 166 -8.01 2.26 -12.25
CA LEU A 166 -8.08 1.95 -13.68
C LEU A 166 -7.69 0.49 -13.97
N PHE A 167 -6.76 -0.09 -13.20
CA PHE A 167 -6.40 -1.49 -13.30
C PHE A 167 -7.58 -2.42 -12.99
N LEU A 168 -8.37 -2.11 -11.98
CA LEU A 168 -9.55 -2.90 -11.61
C LEU A 168 -10.73 -2.66 -12.56
N THR A 169 -11.03 -1.41 -12.92
CA THR A 169 -12.15 -1.08 -13.80
C THR A 169 -11.93 -1.50 -15.24
N GLY A 170 -10.67 -1.49 -15.71
CA GLY A 170 -10.32 -1.75 -17.09
C GLY A 170 -10.18 -3.24 -17.46
N ARG A 171 -10.32 -4.16 -16.52
CA ARG A 171 -10.15 -5.61 -16.80
C ARG A 171 -11.42 -6.39 -16.54
N SER A 172 -11.90 -7.10 -17.55
CA SER A 172 -13.16 -7.87 -17.52
C SER A 172 -13.23 -8.90 -16.39
N ARG A 173 -12.08 -9.47 -15.97
CA ARG A 173 -12.06 -10.43 -14.85
C ARG A 173 -12.51 -9.83 -13.52
N TYR A 174 -12.44 -8.51 -13.34
CA TYR A 174 -12.89 -7.81 -12.16
C TYR A 174 -14.30 -7.24 -12.27
N SER A 175 -14.98 -7.33 -13.42
CA SER A 175 -16.31 -6.74 -13.65
C SER A 175 -17.34 -7.15 -12.58
N LYS A 176 -17.27 -8.41 -12.15
CA LYS A 176 -18.14 -8.97 -11.11
C LYS A 176 -18.05 -8.27 -9.75
N LEU A 177 -16.91 -7.62 -9.45
CA LEU A 177 -16.74 -6.87 -8.21
C LEU A 177 -17.70 -5.68 -8.12
N PHE A 178 -18.00 -5.07 -9.26
CA PHE A 178 -18.85 -3.88 -9.35
C PHE A 178 -20.35 -4.20 -9.26
N GLU A 179 -20.72 -5.48 -9.20
CA GLU A 179 -22.07 -5.94 -8.89
C GLU A 179 -22.33 -6.00 -7.37
N TYR A 180 -21.26 -6.03 -6.55
CA TYR A 180 -21.42 -6.00 -5.10
C TYR A 180 -21.78 -4.60 -4.59
N SER A 181 -22.47 -4.54 -3.44
CA SER A 181 -22.65 -3.27 -2.73
C SER A 181 -21.28 -2.63 -2.42
N LYS A 182 -21.19 -1.33 -2.60
CA LYS A 182 -19.97 -0.57 -2.29
C LYS A 182 -19.62 -0.56 -0.80
N GLY A 183 -20.57 -0.83 0.09
CA GLY A 183 -20.35 -1.00 1.52
C GLY A 183 -20.04 -2.45 1.94
N ASP A 184 -20.14 -3.43 1.01
CA ASP A 184 -19.83 -4.83 1.32
C ASP A 184 -18.36 -5.15 1.02
N TYR A 185 -17.47 -4.59 1.84
CA TYR A 185 -16.03 -4.85 1.73
C TYR A 185 -15.68 -6.35 1.87
N LYS A 186 -16.51 -7.15 2.57
CA LYS A 186 -16.27 -8.59 2.73
C LYS A 186 -16.48 -9.35 1.42
N ALA A 187 -17.53 -9.01 0.67
CA ALA A 187 -17.75 -9.56 -0.68
C ALA A 187 -16.65 -9.08 -1.63
N TRP A 188 -16.27 -7.81 -1.57
CA TRP A 188 -15.17 -7.25 -2.37
C TRP A 188 -13.85 -7.96 -2.12
N ALA A 189 -13.44 -8.15 -0.86
CA ALA A 189 -12.19 -8.84 -0.52
C ALA A 189 -12.15 -10.28 -1.05
N LYS A 190 -13.22 -11.03 -0.87
CA LYS A 190 -13.36 -12.40 -1.39
C LYS A 190 -13.38 -12.41 -2.93
N GLY A 191 -14.10 -11.46 -3.53
CA GLY A 191 -14.21 -11.31 -4.97
C GLY A 191 -12.88 -10.98 -5.63
N LEU A 192 -12.05 -10.12 -5.04
CA LEU A 192 -10.70 -9.81 -5.53
C LEU A 192 -9.85 -11.07 -5.67
N ARG A 193 -9.84 -11.91 -4.63
CA ARG A 193 -9.11 -13.19 -4.70
C ARG A 193 -9.71 -14.12 -5.75
N ALA A 194 -11.03 -14.26 -5.80
CA ALA A 194 -11.71 -15.11 -6.78
C ALA A 194 -11.43 -14.66 -8.23
N ALA A 195 -11.29 -13.35 -8.45
CA ALA A 195 -10.92 -12.77 -9.73
C ALA A 195 -9.41 -12.86 -10.03
N GLY A 196 -8.60 -13.45 -9.13
CA GLY A 196 -7.18 -13.67 -9.32
C GLY A 196 -6.34 -12.40 -9.11
N TYR A 197 -6.75 -11.49 -8.23
CA TYR A 197 -5.92 -10.35 -7.83
C TYR A 197 -4.69 -10.82 -7.03
N ALA A 198 -4.89 -11.78 -6.13
CA ALA A 198 -3.83 -12.39 -5.36
C ALA A 198 -3.99 -13.93 -5.34
N THR A 199 -2.87 -14.62 -5.25
CA THR A 199 -2.80 -16.09 -5.16
C THR A 199 -2.95 -16.59 -3.72
N ASP A 200 -2.62 -15.75 -2.73
CA ASP A 200 -2.68 -16.09 -1.30
C ASP A 200 -4.12 -16.42 -0.86
N PRO A 201 -4.38 -17.64 -0.33
CA PRO A 201 -5.70 -18.00 0.18
C PRO A 201 -6.19 -17.10 1.32
N LYS A 202 -5.27 -16.50 2.09
CA LYS A 202 -5.56 -15.61 3.23
C LYS A 202 -5.69 -14.14 2.84
N TYR A 203 -5.56 -13.82 1.55
CA TYR A 203 -5.65 -12.43 1.10
C TYR A 203 -6.94 -11.72 1.53
N PRO A 204 -8.14 -12.31 1.39
CA PRO A 204 -9.37 -11.70 1.88
C PRO A 204 -9.35 -11.42 3.39
N ASP A 205 -8.86 -12.39 4.18
CA ASP A 205 -8.82 -12.26 5.64
C ASP A 205 -7.85 -11.15 6.07
N LYS A 206 -6.73 -11.01 5.37
CA LYS A 206 -5.79 -9.90 5.60
C LYS A 206 -6.45 -8.55 5.35
N LEU A 207 -7.14 -8.37 4.21
CA LEU A 207 -7.85 -7.12 3.90
C LEU A 207 -8.94 -6.83 4.95
N ILE A 208 -9.78 -7.81 5.27
CA ILE A 208 -10.85 -7.68 6.26
C ILE A 208 -10.27 -7.32 7.63
N SER A 209 -9.16 -7.94 8.03
CA SER A 209 -8.49 -7.65 9.30
C SER A 209 -8.02 -6.18 9.37
N TYR A 210 -7.45 -5.63 8.30
CA TYR A 210 -7.10 -4.20 8.25
C TYR A 210 -8.34 -3.32 8.32
N ILE A 211 -9.38 -3.64 7.54
CA ILE A 211 -10.61 -2.85 7.49
C ILE A 211 -11.29 -2.79 8.86
N GLU A 212 -11.41 -3.93 9.53
CA GLU A 212 -12.06 -4.01 10.84
C GLU A 212 -11.20 -3.43 11.96
N ARG A 213 -9.89 -3.68 11.96
CA ARG A 213 -8.96 -3.17 12.99
C ARG A 213 -8.86 -1.63 13.00
N TYR A 214 -8.90 -1.01 11.83
CA TYR A 214 -8.74 0.44 11.69
C TYR A 214 -10.02 1.16 11.28
N ASN A 215 -11.18 0.49 11.35
CA ASN A 215 -12.49 1.02 11.01
C ASN A 215 -12.54 1.66 9.61
N LEU A 216 -11.82 1.09 8.62
CA LEU A 216 -11.71 1.71 7.29
C LEU A 216 -13.06 1.80 6.56
N HIS A 217 -14.04 0.96 6.92
CA HIS A 217 -15.41 0.99 6.39
C HIS A 217 -16.15 2.31 6.71
N GLU A 218 -15.68 3.07 7.69
CA GLU A 218 -16.21 4.41 7.97
C GLU A 218 -16.01 5.36 6.77
N TYR A 219 -14.93 5.20 6.01
CA TYR A 219 -14.70 5.99 4.79
C TYR A 219 -15.64 5.61 3.66
N ASP A 220 -16.09 4.35 3.59
CA ASP A 220 -17.15 3.93 2.68
C ASP A 220 -18.47 4.61 3.05
N ASN A 221 -18.82 4.62 4.35
CA ASN A 221 -20.02 5.26 4.87
C ASN A 221 -20.03 6.77 4.57
N GLN A 222 -18.90 7.44 4.74
CA GLN A 222 -18.74 8.87 4.40
C GLN A 222 -19.02 9.17 2.92
N VAL A 223 -18.70 8.24 2.04
CA VAL A 223 -18.96 8.39 0.60
C VAL A 223 -20.40 8.06 0.23
N LEU A 224 -21.01 7.09 0.92
CA LEU A 224 -22.35 6.57 0.61
C LEU A 224 -23.46 7.37 1.29
N ASP A 225 -23.18 7.98 2.43
CA ASP A 225 -24.14 8.74 3.21
C ASP A 225 -23.90 10.25 3.07
N VAL A 226 -24.82 10.94 2.43
CA VAL A 226 -24.78 12.40 2.22
C VAL A 226 -24.92 13.18 3.54
N ASN A 227 -25.44 12.54 4.61
CA ASN A 227 -25.67 13.12 5.93
C ASN A 227 -24.64 12.69 6.98
N TYR A 228 -23.62 11.94 6.57
CA TYR A 228 -22.59 11.48 7.49
C TYR A 228 -21.79 12.67 8.03
N VAL A 229 -21.87 12.86 9.34
CA VAL A 229 -21.02 13.83 10.06
C VAL A 229 -19.85 13.03 10.65
N PRO A 230 -18.62 13.21 10.12
CA PRO A 230 -17.45 12.46 10.60
C PRO A 230 -17.23 12.75 12.10
N ASN A 231 -16.94 11.70 12.86
CA ASN A 231 -16.46 11.85 14.24
C ASN A 231 -14.97 12.31 14.24
N GLU A 232 -14.68 13.29 13.36
CA GLU A 232 -13.31 13.80 13.11
C GLU A 232 -12.67 14.41 14.36
N ILE A 233 -13.50 14.86 15.32
CA ILE A 233 -13.00 15.51 16.54
C ILE A 233 -12.19 14.53 17.40
N GLN A 234 -12.57 13.26 17.48
CA GLN A 234 -11.83 12.27 18.27
C GLN A 234 -10.54 11.82 17.60
N ILE A 235 -10.54 11.60 16.30
CA ILE A 235 -9.35 11.14 15.56
C ILE A 235 -8.30 12.26 15.46
N VAL A 236 -8.75 13.50 15.21
CA VAL A 236 -7.83 14.66 15.17
C VAL A 236 -7.26 14.96 16.56
N GLU A 237 -8.01 14.80 17.62
CA GLU A 237 -7.52 15.01 18.98
C GLU A 237 -6.58 13.87 19.43
N GLU A 238 -6.87 12.60 19.10
CA GLU A 238 -5.93 11.50 19.33
C GLU A 238 -4.62 11.68 18.55
N LEU A 239 -4.67 12.02 17.27
CA LEU A 239 -3.47 12.30 16.46
C LEU A 239 -2.73 13.55 16.94
N ARG A 240 -3.43 14.55 17.47
CA ARG A 240 -2.84 15.76 18.05
C ARG A 240 -2.16 15.47 19.39
N ILE A 241 -2.74 14.61 20.21
CA ILE A 241 -2.15 14.13 21.46
C ILE A 241 -0.94 13.27 21.15
N GLU A 242 -1.04 12.36 20.18
CA GLU A 242 0.03 11.46 19.76
C GLU A 242 1.19 12.24 19.09
N SER A 243 0.88 13.22 18.23
CA SER A 243 1.91 14.11 17.67
C SER A 243 2.56 15.01 18.72
N ARG A 244 1.84 15.47 19.76
CA ARG A 244 2.44 16.16 20.90
C ARG A 244 3.36 15.24 21.68
N ASN A 245 3.00 13.99 21.91
CA ASN A 245 3.84 13.01 22.59
C ASN A 245 5.08 12.63 21.75
N ILE A 246 4.95 12.53 20.44
CA ILE A 246 6.09 12.31 19.54
C ILE A 246 7.02 13.54 19.53
N VAL A 247 6.47 14.75 19.48
CA VAL A 247 7.26 15.99 19.53
C VAL A 247 7.90 16.19 20.92
N SER A 248 7.21 15.88 22.02
CA SER A 248 7.78 15.94 23.35
C SER A 248 8.88 14.88 23.58
N ASN A 249 8.72 13.67 23.01
CA ASN A 249 9.78 12.66 23.04
C ASN A 249 10.92 12.96 22.04
N SER A 250 10.68 13.71 20.96
CA SER A 250 11.72 14.15 20.03
C SER A 250 12.51 15.37 20.52
N LEU A 251 11.99 16.08 21.54
CA LEU A 251 12.64 17.19 22.24
C LEU A 251 13.14 16.78 23.63
N ALA A 252 13.33 15.48 23.88
CA ALA A 252 13.98 15.02 25.08
C ALA A 252 15.41 15.58 25.12
N LEU A 253 15.60 16.68 25.85
CA LEU A 253 16.92 17.21 26.16
C LEU A 253 17.60 16.23 27.11
N TYR A 254 18.79 15.81 26.72
CA TYR A 254 19.65 14.97 27.55
C TYR A 254 20.91 15.74 27.91
N GLU A 255 21.14 15.92 29.19
CA GLU A 255 22.35 16.55 29.70
C GLU A 255 23.48 15.52 29.76
N VAL A 256 24.59 15.80 29.10
CA VAL A 256 25.76 14.93 29.00
C VAL A 256 26.37 14.70 30.37
N GLN A 257 26.45 13.45 30.79
CA GLN A 257 27.02 13.03 32.08
C GLN A 257 28.50 12.63 31.95
N LYS A 258 29.22 12.60 33.07
CA LYS A 258 30.61 12.11 33.07
C LYS A 258 30.68 10.66 32.59
N GLY A 259 31.48 10.45 31.57
CA GLY A 259 31.65 9.11 30.92
C GLY A 259 30.78 8.85 29.73
N ASP A 260 29.89 9.79 29.36
CA ASP A 260 29.10 9.68 28.14
C ASP A 260 29.95 9.88 26.90
N THR A 261 29.54 9.18 25.85
CA THR A 261 30.07 9.32 24.51
C THR A 261 28.90 9.47 23.52
N LEU A 262 29.16 10.05 22.37
CA LEU A 262 28.12 10.11 21.32
C LEU A 262 27.55 8.73 21.02
N TYR A 263 28.36 7.68 21.06
CA TYR A 263 27.93 6.31 20.87
C TYR A 263 27.01 5.82 21.99
N SER A 264 27.34 6.04 23.27
CA SER A 264 26.50 5.62 24.40
C SER A 264 25.15 6.34 24.40
N ILE A 265 25.16 7.65 24.08
CA ILE A 265 23.95 8.47 23.99
C ILE A 265 23.11 8.05 22.79
N SER A 266 23.71 7.88 21.60
CA SER A 266 23.00 7.45 20.41
C SER A 266 22.31 6.10 20.59
N LYS A 267 22.98 5.15 21.24
CA LYS A 267 22.42 3.85 21.60
C LYS A 267 21.26 3.96 22.59
N LYS A 268 21.37 4.84 23.59
CA LYS A 268 20.33 5.08 24.59
C LYS A 268 19.04 5.64 23.98
N PHE A 269 19.14 6.45 22.92
CA PHE A 269 18.00 7.08 22.22
C PHE A 269 17.68 6.42 20.89
N GLU A 270 18.26 5.25 20.60
CA GLU A 270 18.04 4.49 19.35
C GLU A 270 18.31 5.31 18.08
N LEU A 271 19.28 6.21 18.14
CA LEU A 271 19.73 7.07 17.04
C LEU A 271 21.08 6.55 16.48
N ARG A 272 21.39 6.92 15.24
CA ARG A 272 22.76 6.81 14.73
C ARG A 272 23.59 7.98 15.25
N VAL A 273 24.90 7.76 15.42
CA VAL A 273 25.82 8.81 15.87
C VAL A 273 25.80 10.02 14.95
N GLU A 274 25.71 9.79 13.64
CA GLU A 274 25.63 10.83 12.61
C GLU A 274 24.37 11.67 12.74
N ASP A 275 23.22 11.02 13.00
CA ASP A 275 21.94 11.70 13.18
C ASP A 275 21.95 12.55 14.47
N LEU A 276 22.58 12.05 15.53
CA LEU A 276 22.75 12.78 16.80
C LEU A 276 23.65 14.01 16.60
N LYS A 277 24.77 13.86 15.87
CA LYS A 277 25.66 14.98 15.53
C LYS A 277 24.93 16.05 14.71
N GLN A 278 24.24 15.64 13.66
CA GLN A 278 23.52 16.56 12.77
C GLN A 278 22.44 17.35 13.53
N LYS A 279 21.66 16.67 14.39
CA LYS A 279 20.59 17.30 15.17
C LYS A 279 21.11 18.33 16.18
N ASN A 280 22.33 18.15 16.66
CA ASN A 280 22.95 19.03 17.66
C ASN A 280 24.05 19.95 17.09
N ASN A 281 24.21 19.99 15.75
CA ASN A 281 25.22 20.78 15.05
C ASN A 281 26.67 20.53 15.55
N LEU A 282 26.98 19.27 15.85
CA LEU A 282 28.33 18.89 16.34
C LEU A 282 29.25 18.61 15.14
N SER A 283 30.38 19.28 15.08
CA SER A 283 31.40 19.11 14.05
C SER A 283 32.29 17.88 14.28
N ASP A 284 32.51 17.52 15.53
CA ASP A 284 33.36 16.40 15.95
C ASP A 284 32.62 15.47 16.95
N ASN A 285 33.37 14.56 17.58
CA ASN A 285 32.82 13.60 18.55
C ASN A 285 32.99 14.02 19.98
N THR A 286 33.47 15.23 20.25
CA THR A 286 33.74 15.73 21.58
C THR A 286 32.45 16.18 22.26
N LEU A 287 32.24 15.75 23.48
CA LEU A 287 31.14 16.16 24.34
C LEU A 287 31.66 16.84 25.60
N SER A 288 31.00 17.87 26.02
CA SER A 288 31.26 18.51 27.31
C SER A 288 30.24 18.05 28.36
N ILE A 289 30.69 17.79 29.57
CA ILE A 289 29.77 17.48 30.70
C ILE A 289 28.87 18.69 30.93
N GLY A 290 27.56 18.45 31.03
CA GLY A 290 26.55 19.49 31.15
C GLY A 290 26.08 20.11 29.82
N GLN A 291 26.56 19.61 28.70
CA GLN A 291 26.12 20.03 27.36
C GLN A 291 24.71 19.56 27.08
#